data_92be7891d29d293baef05178e854868c
#
_entry.id   92be7891d29d293baef05178e854868c
#
_cell.length_a   1.000
_cell.length_b   1.000
_cell.length_c   1.000
_cell.angle_alpha   90.00
_cell.angle_beta   90.00
_cell.angle_gamma   90.00
#
_symmetry.space_group_name_H-M   'P 1'
#
loop_
_entity.id
_entity.type
_entity.pdbx_description
1 polymer ?
#
loop_
_entity_poly.entity_id
_entity_poly.type
_entity_poly.pdbx_seq_one_letter_code
_entity_poly.pdbx_strand_id
1 'polypeptide(L)'
;SILHEDYAYKLRNIPDPPFAYFKRTDNTKNRPDQPTIAIIGARNCSGYGKEIAKRLGIRCADLGMTVVSGLAAGIDSIAQEAANQAGGFVQAVLGSGVDICYPAQNRSLYDAVLKNGEILSEYLPGTAPMACNFPPRNRIISGLSDALIVVEARQKSGTSITVNMALEQGKDVYAIPGRITDPMSLGCNHMIS
;
A
#
# COMPACT_ATOMS: atom_id res chain seq x y z
N SER A 1 -15.44 13.75 1.95
CA SER A 1 -15.53 13.90 0.49
C SER A 1 -14.43 14.83 -0.02
N ILE A 2 -14.21 14.86 -1.32
CA ILE A 2 -13.19 15.70 -1.99
C ILE A 2 -13.34 17.19 -1.68
N LEU A 3 -14.54 17.62 -1.30
CA LEU A 3 -14.84 19.00 -0.93
C LEU A 3 -14.54 19.32 0.54
N HIS A 4 -14.24 18.32 1.35
CA HIS A 4 -14.00 18.48 2.79
C HIS A 4 -12.51 18.80 3.05
N GLU A 5 -12.24 19.68 4.02
CA GLU A 5 -10.87 20.09 4.37
C GLU A 5 -9.98 18.91 4.83
N ASP A 6 -10.58 17.92 5.53
CA ASP A 6 -9.89 16.70 5.98
C ASP A 6 -9.62 15.67 4.86
N TYR A 7 -10.03 15.96 3.62
CA TYR A 7 -9.73 15.07 2.51
C TYR A 7 -8.23 15.11 2.19
N ALA A 8 -7.62 13.93 2.08
CA ALA A 8 -6.18 13.80 1.81
C ALA A 8 -5.79 14.61 0.56
N TYR A 9 -5.00 15.63 0.76
CA TYR A 9 -4.63 16.59 -0.29
C TYR A 9 -3.95 15.88 -1.48
N LYS A 10 -3.14 14.85 -1.19
CA LYS A 10 -2.46 14.04 -2.22
C LYS A 10 -3.43 13.36 -3.20
N LEU A 11 -4.62 13.00 -2.74
CA LEU A 11 -5.64 12.37 -3.57
C LEU A 11 -6.41 13.36 -4.47
N ARG A 12 -6.39 14.66 -4.16
CA ARG A 12 -7.10 15.66 -4.98
C ARG A 12 -6.51 15.81 -6.36
N ASN A 13 -5.21 15.53 -6.50
CA ASN A 13 -4.43 15.82 -7.70
C ASN A 13 -4.17 14.57 -8.57
N ILE A 14 -4.71 13.40 -8.22
CA ILE A 14 -4.59 12.24 -9.08
C ILE A 14 -5.62 12.31 -10.24
N PRO A 15 -5.37 11.68 -11.40
CA PRO A 15 -6.26 11.74 -12.55
C PRO A 15 -7.70 11.28 -12.27
N ASP A 16 -7.89 10.31 -11.37
CA ASP A 16 -9.19 9.77 -10.97
C ASP A 16 -9.31 9.79 -9.44
N PRO A 17 -9.58 10.96 -8.82
CA PRO A 17 -9.69 11.07 -7.37
C PRO A 17 -10.97 10.41 -6.87
N PRO A 18 -10.95 9.66 -5.76
CA PRO A 18 -12.16 9.15 -5.17
C PRO A 18 -13.04 10.33 -4.71
N PHE A 19 -14.32 10.35 -5.09
CA PHE A 19 -15.25 11.39 -4.66
C PHE A 19 -15.34 11.48 -3.13
N ALA A 20 -15.29 10.33 -2.47
CA ALA A 20 -15.23 10.21 -1.02
C ALA A 20 -14.55 8.90 -0.65
N TYR A 21 -13.99 8.84 0.55
CA TYR A 21 -13.51 7.60 1.14
C TYR A 21 -13.88 7.53 2.62
N PHE A 22 -13.99 6.32 3.11
CA PHE A 22 -14.21 6.01 4.51
C PHE A 22 -12.85 5.81 5.18
N LYS A 23 -12.74 6.32 6.40
CA LYS A 23 -11.56 6.14 7.26
C LYS A 23 -11.97 5.46 8.56
N ARG A 24 -11.20 4.46 8.97
CA ARG A 24 -11.33 3.80 10.26
C ARG A 24 -9.98 3.80 10.97
N THR A 25 -9.97 4.31 12.19
CA THR A 25 -8.78 4.37 13.06
C THR A 25 -9.23 4.48 14.51
N ASP A 26 -8.48 3.87 15.41
CA ASP A 26 -8.58 4.06 16.86
C ASP A 26 -7.51 5.07 17.33
N ASN A 27 -6.64 5.52 16.44
CA ASN A 27 -5.58 6.48 16.73
C ASN A 27 -6.11 7.91 16.64
N THR A 28 -6.14 8.59 17.77
CA THR A 28 -6.58 10.00 17.87
C THR A 28 -5.46 11.02 17.67
N LYS A 29 -4.20 10.55 17.49
CA LYS A 29 -3.06 11.46 17.30
C LYS A 29 -3.14 12.12 15.93
N ASN A 30 -3.27 13.44 15.92
CA ASN A 30 -3.11 14.21 14.69
C ASN A 30 -1.65 14.07 14.24
N ARG A 31 -1.40 13.56 13.03
CA ARG A 31 -0.06 13.48 12.49
C ARG A 31 0.13 14.58 11.44
N PRO A 32 1.24 15.31 11.50
CA PRO A 32 1.61 16.22 10.43
C PRO A 32 1.81 15.45 9.13
N ASP A 33 1.71 16.15 8.01
CA ASP A 33 1.96 15.59 6.68
C ASP A 33 3.40 15.03 6.64
N GLN A 34 3.52 13.72 6.61
CA GLN A 34 4.80 13.00 6.60
C GLN A 34 5.02 12.37 5.23
N PRO A 35 6.28 12.22 4.80
CA PRO A 35 6.57 11.45 3.60
C PRO A 35 5.94 10.06 3.66
N THR A 36 5.26 9.68 2.60
CA THR A 36 4.52 8.42 2.51
C THR A 36 5.10 7.56 1.40
N ILE A 37 5.49 6.35 1.72
CA ILE A 37 6.05 5.38 0.78
C ILE A 37 5.06 4.24 0.56
N ALA A 38 4.68 4.02 -0.70
CA ALA A 38 3.96 2.81 -1.07
C ALA A 38 4.94 1.65 -1.23
N ILE A 39 4.70 0.53 -0.54
CA ILE A 39 5.49 -0.70 -0.69
C ILE A 39 4.55 -1.78 -1.18
N ILE A 40 4.79 -2.27 -2.39
CA ILE A 40 3.93 -3.24 -3.06
C ILE A 40 4.73 -4.40 -3.64
N GLY A 41 4.03 -5.49 -3.99
CA GLY A 41 4.66 -6.61 -4.68
C GLY A 41 3.83 -7.88 -4.71
N ALA A 42 4.52 -9.00 -4.90
CA ALA A 42 3.91 -10.30 -5.06
C ALA A 42 3.17 -10.77 -3.79
N ARG A 43 1.97 -11.31 -3.99
CA ARG A 43 1.20 -11.97 -2.92
C ARG A 43 1.86 -13.25 -2.40
N ASN A 44 2.50 -13.98 -3.30
CA ASN A 44 3.29 -15.17 -2.98
C ASN A 44 4.77 -14.85 -3.23
N CYS A 45 5.39 -14.17 -2.27
CA CYS A 45 6.77 -13.68 -2.37
C CYS A 45 7.79 -14.71 -1.91
N SER A 46 9.02 -14.59 -2.40
CA SER A 46 10.17 -15.41 -2.00
C SER A 46 10.69 -15.08 -0.60
N GLY A 47 11.64 -15.85 -0.10
CA GLY A 47 12.38 -15.52 1.13
C GLY A 47 13.13 -14.18 1.01
N TYR A 48 13.70 -13.91 -0.17
CA TYR A 48 14.35 -12.62 -0.47
C TYR A 48 13.36 -11.47 -0.39
N GLY A 49 12.21 -11.59 -1.08
CA GLY A 49 11.19 -10.54 -1.05
C GLY A 49 10.66 -10.27 0.35
N LYS A 50 10.46 -11.31 1.17
CA LYS A 50 10.06 -11.15 2.58
C LYS A 50 11.07 -10.33 3.38
N GLU A 51 12.35 -10.66 3.25
CA GLU A 51 13.42 -9.97 3.97
C GLU A 51 13.52 -8.50 3.55
N ILE A 52 13.46 -8.21 2.24
CA ILE A 52 13.50 -6.85 1.73
C ILE A 52 12.28 -6.04 2.17
N ALA A 53 11.07 -6.59 2.05
CA ALA A 53 9.85 -5.91 2.49
C ALA A 53 9.90 -5.56 3.99
N LYS A 54 10.38 -6.50 4.82
CA LYS A 54 10.57 -6.27 6.26
C LYS A 54 11.56 -5.13 6.54
N ARG A 55 12.73 -5.17 5.90
CA ARG A 55 13.75 -4.11 6.07
C ARG A 55 13.24 -2.74 5.64
N LEU A 56 12.55 -2.67 4.50
CA LEU A 56 11.97 -1.42 4.03
C LEU A 56 10.92 -0.88 5.00
N GLY A 57 10.02 -1.73 5.50
CA GLY A 57 9.01 -1.34 6.49
C GLY A 57 9.64 -0.75 7.76
N ILE A 58 10.64 -1.44 8.33
CA ILE A 58 11.38 -0.96 9.51
C ILE A 58 12.07 0.37 9.19
N ARG A 59 12.76 0.46 8.05
CA ARG A 59 13.50 1.67 7.69
C ARG A 59 12.59 2.88 7.48
N CYS A 60 11.41 2.70 6.88
CA CYS A 60 10.42 3.77 6.76
C CYS A 60 9.97 4.25 8.15
N ALA A 61 9.71 3.32 9.08
CA ALA A 61 9.34 3.67 10.45
C ALA A 61 10.44 4.45 11.16
N ASP A 62 11.71 4.02 11.08
CA ASP A 62 12.88 4.68 11.68
C ASP A 62 13.05 6.13 11.16
N LEU A 63 12.69 6.36 9.90
CA LEU A 63 12.77 7.67 9.25
C LEU A 63 11.51 8.52 9.47
N GLY A 64 10.54 8.05 10.24
CA GLY A 64 9.28 8.74 10.48
C GLY A 64 8.35 8.80 9.26
N MET A 65 8.59 7.98 8.24
CA MET A 65 7.75 7.91 7.04
C MET A 65 6.54 7.03 7.25
N THR A 66 5.43 7.36 6.59
CA THR A 66 4.24 6.52 6.53
C THR A 66 4.41 5.41 5.48
N VAL A 67 4.05 4.18 5.84
CA VAL A 67 3.95 3.09 4.87
C VAL A 67 2.50 2.92 4.44
N VAL A 68 2.23 3.08 3.14
CA VAL A 68 0.92 2.80 2.55
C VAL A 68 0.97 1.55 1.68
N SER A 69 -0.01 0.65 1.83
CA SER A 69 -0.17 -0.52 0.98
C SER A 69 -1.59 -1.10 1.07
N GLY A 70 -1.80 -2.25 0.42
CA GLY A 70 -3.12 -2.82 0.21
C GLY A 70 -3.60 -3.85 1.24
N LEU A 71 -2.86 -4.09 2.32
CA LEU A 71 -3.12 -5.18 3.28
C LEU A 71 -3.19 -6.58 2.61
N ALA A 72 -2.73 -6.72 1.38
CA ALA A 72 -2.73 -7.99 0.66
C ALA A 72 -1.74 -8.97 1.28
N ALA A 73 -1.92 -10.27 1.03
CA ALA A 73 -0.93 -11.26 1.41
C ALA A 73 0.43 -10.97 0.73
N GLY A 74 1.54 -11.38 1.36
CA GLY A 74 2.88 -11.23 0.82
C GLY A 74 3.51 -9.88 1.11
N ILE A 75 4.09 -9.23 0.11
CA ILE A 75 4.91 -8.01 0.28
C ILE A 75 4.16 -6.92 1.05
N ASP A 76 2.92 -6.64 0.67
CA ASP A 76 2.09 -5.60 1.28
C ASP A 76 2.00 -5.78 2.81
N SER A 77 1.50 -6.94 3.24
CA SER A 77 1.30 -7.22 4.67
C SER A 77 2.61 -7.28 5.44
N ILE A 78 3.68 -7.84 4.85
CA ILE A 78 4.98 -7.95 5.51
C ILE A 78 5.60 -6.56 5.76
N ALA A 79 5.56 -5.68 4.76
CA ALA A 79 6.06 -4.33 4.90
C ALA A 79 5.26 -3.51 5.93
N GLN A 80 3.93 -3.61 5.88
CA GLN A 80 3.04 -2.91 6.81
C GLN A 80 3.19 -3.44 8.24
N GLU A 81 3.30 -4.76 8.42
CA GLU A 81 3.51 -5.38 9.73
C GLU A 81 4.84 -4.94 10.34
N ALA A 82 5.92 -4.99 9.55
CA ALA A 82 7.25 -4.58 10.00
C ALA A 82 7.30 -3.10 10.37
N ALA A 83 6.69 -2.22 9.58
CA ALA A 83 6.59 -0.80 9.89
C ALA A 83 5.78 -0.55 11.18
N ASN A 84 4.65 -1.24 11.34
CA ASN A 84 3.80 -1.11 12.54
C ASN A 84 4.52 -1.59 13.79
N GLN A 85 5.22 -2.75 13.75
CA GLN A 85 6.00 -3.29 14.86
C GLN A 85 7.17 -2.39 15.26
N ALA A 86 7.76 -1.66 14.32
CA ALA A 86 8.79 -0.66 14.56
C ALA A 86 8.23 0.69 15.05
N GLY A 87 6.92 0.79 15.34
CA GLY A 87 6.26 2.01 15.82
C GLY A 87 5.94 3.04 14.73
N GLY A 88 6.11 2.68 13.46
CA GLY A 88 5.78 3.53 12.31
C GLY A 88 4.27 3.64 12.07
N PHE A 89 3.87 4.69 11.38
CA PHE A 89 2.49 4.87 10.96
C PHE A 89 2.20 4.12 9.66
N VAL A 90 1.06 3.43 9.62
CA VAL A 90 0.67 2.59 8.49
C VAL A 90 -0.70 2.99 7.99
N GLN A 91 -0.81 3.17 6.67
CA GLN A 91 -2.08 3.34 5.98
C GLN A 91 -2.40 2.06 5.20
N ALA A 92 -3.55 1.45 5.47
CA ALA A 92 -4.03 0.30 4.71
C ALA A 92 -5.21 0.71 3.85
N VAL A 93 -5.08 0.61 2.54
CA VAL A 93 -6.18 0.89 1.60
C VAL A 93 -6.85 -0.43 1.23
N LEU A 94 -8.18 -0.54 1.36
CA LEU A 94 -8.90 -1.77 1.12
C LEU A 94 -9.72 -1.73 -0.18
N GLY A 95 -9.93 -2.91 -0.79
CA GLY A 95 -10.89 -3.14 -1.88
C GLY A 95 -12.22 -3.72 -1.38
N SER A 96 -12.51 -3.53 -0.09
CA SER A 96 -13.74 -3.88 0.62
C SER A 96 -14.14 -2.74 1.54
N GLY A 97 -15.26 -2.82 2.25
CA GLY A 97 -15.58 -1.86 3.30
C GLY A 97 -14.47 -1.78 4.36
N VAL A 98 -14.31 -0.61 5.00
CA VAL A 98 -13.29 -0.39 6.04
C VAL A 98 -13.44 -1.32 7.25
N ASP A 99 -14.59 -1.91 7.44
CA ASP A 99 -14.98 -2.86 8.50
C ASP A 99 -14.71 -4.32 8.13
N ILE A 100 -14.32 -4.60 6.88
CA ILE A 100 -14.09 -5.95 6.37
C ILE A 100 -12.58 -6.22 6.22
N CYS A 101 -12.04 -7.08 7.07
CA CYS A 101 -10.65 -7.54 6.95
C CYS A 101 -10.50 -8.57 5.83
N TYR A 102 -9.73 -8.23 4.80
CA TYR A 102 -9.37 -9.16 3.72
C TYR A 102 -7.91 -9.01 3.30
N PRO A 103 -7.14 -10.12 3.18
CA PRO A 103 -7.55 -11.49 3.51
C PRO A 103 -7.71 -11.71 5.02
N ALA A 104 -8.57 -12.65 5.42
CA ALA A 104 -8.86 -12.91 6.83
C ALA A 104 -7.63 -13.31 7.68
N GLN A 105 -6.62 -13.91 7.05
CA GLN A 105 -5.35 -14.25 7.70
C GLN A 105 -4.56 -13.04 8.21
N ASN A 106 -4.82 -11.84 7.69
CA ASN A 106 -4.15 -10.60 8.09
C ASN A 106 -4.93 -9.87 9.21
N ARG A 107 -5.82 -10.57 9.94
CA ARG A 107 -6.64 -9.97 10.99
C ARG A 107 -5.82 -9.31 12.09
N SER A 108 -4.75 -9.94 12.54
CA SER A 108 -3.85 -9.37 13.55
C SER A 108 -3.21 -8.06 13.09
N LEU A 109 -2.76 -8.01 11.82
CA LEU A 109 -2.22 -6.79 11.23
C LEU A 109 -3.30 -5.72 11.08
N TYR A 110 -4.51 -6.08 10.62
CA TYR A 110 -5.64 -5.16 10.51
C TYR A 110 -5.94 -4.48 11.87
N ASP A 111 -6.03 -5.26 12.94
CA ASP A 111 -6.28 -4.75 14.28
C ASP A 111 -5.11 -3.89 14.82
N ALA A 112 -3.86 -4.22 14.46
CA ALA A 112 -2.68 -3.43 14.80
C ALA A 112 -2.65 -2.08 14.04
N VAL A 113 -3.04 -2.08 12.76
CA VAL A 113 -3.14 -0.86 11.96
C VAL A 113 -4.20 0.08 12.52
N LEU A 114 -5.33 -0.41 13.01
CA LEU A 114 -6.34 0.43 13.65
C LEU A 114 -5.77 1.19 14.86
N LYS A 115 -4.86 0.59 15.64
CA LYS A 115 -4.28 1.20 16.83
C LYS A 115 -3.20 2.24 16.53
N ASN A 116 -2.37 2.00 15.51
CA ASN A 116 -1.18 2.83 15.23
C ASN A 116 -1.22 3.52 13.87
N GLY A 117 -2.27 3.32 13.09
CA GLY A 117 -2.40 3.81 11.73
C GLY A 117 -3.86 4.09 11.37
N GLU A 118 -4.19 3.89 10.10
CA GLU A 118 -5.55 4.06 9.60
C GLU A 118 -5.86 3.11 8.44
N ILE A 119 -7.12 2.74 8.35
CA ILE A 119 -7.68 1.95 7.26
C ILE A 119 -8.56 2.84 6.42
N LEU A 120 -8.35 2.79 5.11
CA LEU A 120 -9.03 3.63 4.13
C LEU A 120 -9.75 2.76 3.09
N SER A 121 -10.91 3.17 2.64
CA SER A 121 -11.60 2.54 1.54
C SER A 121 -12.56 3.49 0.84
N GLU A 122 -12.64 3.41 -0.48
CA GLU A 122 -13.66 4.09 -1.28
C GLU A 122 -15.03 3.38 -1.19
N TYR A 123 -15.04 2.12 -0.77
CA TYR A 123 -16.25 1.30 -0.70
C TYR A 123 -16.99 1.51 0.63
N LEU A 124 -18.33 1.44 0.55
CA LEU A 124 -19.21 1.54 1.73
C LEU A 124 -18.89 0.46 2.78
N PRO A 125 -19.01 0.75 4.08
CA PRO A 125 -18.96 -0.28 5.11
C PRO A 125 -19.89 -1.45 4.77
N GLY A 126 -19.45 -2.68 5.09
CA GLY A 126 -20.14 -3.91 4.74
C GLY A 126 -19.92 -4.41 3.31
N THR A 127 -19.21 -3.66 2.44
CA THR A 127 -18.92 -4.12 1.08
C THR A 127 -17.94 -5.29 1.10
N ALA A 128 -18.37 -6.42 0.51
CA ALA A 128 -17.54 -7.62 0.41
C ALA A 128 -16.29 -7.41 -0.49
N PRO A 129 -15.18 -8.14 -0.25
CA PRO A 129 -13.99 -8.07 -1.09
C PRO A 129 -14.24 -8.78 -2.43
N MET A 130 -14.40 -8.01 -3.50
CA MET A 130 -14.60 -8.50 -4.84
C MET A 130 -13.34 -8.30 -5.68
N ALA A 131 -13.04 -9.25 -6.58
CA ALA A 131 -11.84 -9.20 -7.42
C ALA A 131 -11.74 -7.92 -8.26
N CYS A 132 -12.89 -7.42 -8.75
CA CYS A 132 -12.98 -6.18 -9.53
C CYS A 132 -12.65 -4.90 -8.73
N ASN A 133 -12.69 -4.95 -7.40
CA ASN A 133 -12.41 -3.79 -6.55
C ASN A 133 -10.91 -3.53 -6.33
N PHE A 134 -10.06 -4.56 -6.48
CA PHE A 134 -8.64 -4.41 -6.15
C PHE A 134 -7.88 -3.56 -7.17
N PRO A 135 -8.06 -3.70 -8.51
CA PRO A 135 -7.37 -2.85 -9.45
C PRO A 135 -7.71 -1.36 -9.30
N PRO A 136 -8.99 -0.93 -9.25
CA PRO A 136 -9.32 0.50 -9.05
C PRO A 136 -8.79 1.07 -7.74
N ARG A 137 -8.80 0.29 -6.65
CA ARG A 137 -8.29 0.68 -5.34
C ARG A 137 -6.81 1.08 -5.40
N ASN A 138 -6.00 0.46 -6.26
CA ASN A 138 -4.56 0.67 -6.31
C ASN A 138 -4.18 2.12 -6.64
N ARG A 139 -5.03 2.87 -7.38
CA ARG A 139 -4.81 4.30 -7.64
C ARG A 139 -4.79 5.15 -6.37
N ILE A 140 -5.48 4.69 -5.32
CA ILE A 140 -5.49 5.36 -4.02
C ILE A 140 -4.18 5.08 -3.27
N ILE A 141 -3.63 3.86 -3.37
CA ILE A 141 -2.32 3.52 -2.77
C ILE A 141 -1.23 4.41 -3.37
N SER A 142 -1.13 4.45 -4.70
CA SER A 142 -0.17 5.29 -5.40
C SER A 142 -0.45 6.78 -5.18
N GLY A 143 -1.72 7.19 -5.15
CA GLY A 143 -2.13 8.59 -4.93
C GLY A 143 -1.75 9.14 -3.56
N LEU A 144 -1.82 8.33 -2.52
CA LEU A 144 -1.42 8.70 -1.16
C LEU A 144 0.10 8.76 -0.99
N SER A 145 0.88 8.08 -1.84
CA SER A 145 2.33 8.01 -1.70
C SER A 145 3.05 9.18 -2.38
N ASP A 146 4.26 9.46 -1.91
CA ASP A 146 5.22 10.33 -2.58
C ASP A 146 6.09 9.53 -3.55
N ALA A 147 6.37 8.27 -3.21
CA ALA A 147 7.08 7.33 -4.06
C ALA A 147 6.56 5.90 -3.86
N LEU A 148 6.76 5.05 -4.85
CA LEU A 148 6.33 3.66 -4.86
C LEU A 148 7.54 2.74 -5.00
N ILE A 149 7.64 1.74 -4.12
CA ILE A 149 8.68 0.70 -4.16
C ILE A 149 8.05 -0.64 -4.51
N VAL A 150 8.52 -1.25 -5.58
CA VAL A 150 8.16 -2.61 -5.99
C VAL A 150 9.23 -3.59 -5.52
N VAL A 151 8.88 -4.51 -4.63
CA VAL A 151 9.84 -5.44 -4.04
C VAL A 151 10.02 -6.69 -4.89
N GLU A 152 8.94 -7.32 -5.30
CA GLU A 152 8.92 -8.45 -6.22
C GLU A 152 7.71 -8.39 -7.14
N ALA A 153 7.92 -8.67 -8.41
CA ALA A 153 6.87 -8.78 -9.40
C ALA A 153 7.23 -9.78 -10.49
N ARG A 154 6.28 -10.63 -10.88
CA ARG A 154 6.39 -11.39 -12.11
C ARG A 154 6.20 -10.46 -13.30
N GLN A 155 6.71 -10.86 -14.48
CA GLN A 155 6.61 -10.06 -15.71
C GLN A 155 5.17 -9.63 -16.05
N LYS A 156 4.19 -10.52 -15.82
CA LYS A 156 2.75 -10.21 -15.94
C LYS A 156 2.10 -10.37 -14.56
N SER A 157 1.88 -9.27 -13.83
CA SER A 157 1.31 -9.28 -12.49
C SER A 157 0.41 -8.08 -12.26
N GLY A 158 -0.49 -8.18 -11.28
CA GLY A 158 -1.32 -7.05 -10.84
C GLY A 158 -0.51 -5.86 -10.29
N THR A 159 0.75 -6.08 -9.95
CA THR A 159 1.69 -5.03 -9.52
C THR A 159 1.92 -4.00 -10.62
N SER A 160 1.98 -4.44 -11.90
CA SER A 160 2.15 -3.54 -13.06
C SER A 160 1.02 -2.53 -13.18
N ILE A 161 -0.19 -2.86 -12.75
CA ILE A 161 -1.34 -1.94 -12.75
C ILE A 161 -1.06 -0.77 -11.82
N THR A 162 -0.59 -1.06 -10.61
CA THR A 162 -0.27 -0.01 -9.61
C THR A 162 0.92 0.85 -10.06
N VAL A 163 1.91 0.23 -10.71
CA VAL A 163 3.07 0.94 -11.28
C VAL A 163 2.62 1.93 -12.35
N ASN A 164 1.78 1.50 -13.30
CA ASN A 164 1.27 2.40 -14.34
C ASN A 164 0.48 3.57 -13.74
N MET A 165 -0.38 3.29 -12.76
CA MET A 165 -1.12 4.35 -12.05
C MET A 165 -0.18 5.34 -11.35
N ALA A 166 0.89 4.86 -10.71
CA ALA A 166 1.88 5.72 -10.07
C ALA A 166 2.59 6.61 -11.08
N LEU A 167 3.00 6.06 -12.22
CA LEU A 167 3.64 6.83 -13.30
C LEU A 167 2.68 7.86 -13.91
N GLU A 168 1.41 7.51 -14.17
CA GLU A 168 0.38 8.44 -14.63
C GLU A 168 0.11 9.57 -13.62
N GLN A 169 0.32 9.30 -12.33
CA GLN A 169 0.22 10.28 -11.24
C GLN A 169 1.51 11.09 -11.01
N GLY A 170 2.54 10.88 -11.85
CA GLY A 170 3.84 11.57 -11.74
C GLY A 170 4.65 11.17 -10.50
N LYS A 171 4.45 9.95 -9.97
CA LYS A 171 5.20 9.45 -8.82
C LYS A 171 6.48 8.76 -9.24
N ASP A 172 7.52 8.90 -8.43
CA ASP A 172 8.74 8.12 -8.58
C ASP A 172 8.46 6.65 -8.26
N VAL A 173 8.93 5.76 -9.14
CA VAL A 173 8.80 4.31 -8.99
C VAL A 173 10.18 3.69 -8.87
N TYR A 174 10.42 2.98 -7.79
CA TYR A 174 11.64 2.23 -7.53
C TYR A 174 11.33 0.74 -7.57
N ALA A 175 12.20 -0.04 -8.19
CA ALA A 175 12.08 -1.49 -8.22
C ALA A 175 13.32 -2.14 -7.61
N ILE A 176 13.10 -3.17 -6.79
CA ILE A 176 14.21 -3.92 -6.18
C ILE A 176 14.73 -4.92 -7.19
N PRO A 177 16.02 -4.85 -7.55
CA PRO A 177 16.62 -5.82 -8.47
C PRO A 177 16.70 -7.21 -7.83
N GLY A 178 16.62 -8.22 -8.65
CA GLY A 178 16.83 -9.60 -8.22
C GLY A 178 17.54 -10.42 -9.28
N ARG A 179 17.64 -11.74 -9.05
CA ARG A 179 18.33 -12.62 -9.99
C ARG A 179 17.59 -12.67 -11.33
N ILE A 180 18.34 -12.60 -12.44
CA ILE A 180 17.78 -12.66 -13.80
C ILE A 180 17.07 -13.98 -14.09
N THR A 181 17.39 -15.04 -13.37
CA THR A 181 16.78 -16.38 -13.49
C THR A 181 15.59 -16.59 -12.55
N ASP A 182 15.29 -15.62 -11.68
CA ASP A 182 14.17 -15.74 -10.72
C ASP A 182 12.89 -15.14 -11.30
N PRO A 183 11.84 -15.97 -11.54
CA PRO A 183 10.57 -15.49 -12.08
C PRO A 183 9.92 -14.37 -11.25
N MET A 184 10.21 -14.28 -9.93
CA MET A 184 9.67 -13.26 -9.05
C MET A 184 10.37 -11.91 -9.20
N SER A 185 11.57 -11.90 -9.80
CA SER A 185 12.36 -10.70 -10.04
C SER A 185 12.21 -10.14 -11.46
N LEU A 186 11.66 -10.92 -12.40
CA LEU A 186 11.61 -10.53 -13.82
C LEU A 186 10.86 -9.22 -14.05
N GLY A 187 9.73 -9.00 -13.35
CA GLY A 187 8.97 -7.75 -13.46
C GLY A 187 9.75 -6.54 -12.94
N CYS A 188 10.40 -6.67 -11.79
CA CYS A 188 11.24 -5.60 -11.24
C CYS A 188 12.43 -5.30 -12.14
N ASN A 189 13.16 -6.34 -12.60
CA ASN A 189 14.31 -6.15 -13.49
C ASN A 189 13.91 -5.47 -14.81
N HIS A 190 12.71 -5.78 -15.34
CA HIS A 190 12.19 -5.12 -16.55
C HIS A 190 11.82 -3.65 -16.33
N MET A 191 11.42 -3.27 -15.10
CA MET A 191 11.14 -1.87 -14.76
C MET A 191 12.42 -1.03 -14.66
N ILE A 192 13.56 -1.67 -14.42
CA ILE A 192 14.88 -1.01 -14.25
C ILE A 192 15.60 -0.88 -15.60
N SER A 193 15.36 -1.80 -16.53
CA SER A 193 16.01 -1.83 -17.85
C SER A 193 15.36 -0.85 -18.81
#